data_711c97b8d859d53972570c0878cbcf3d
#
_entry.id   711c97b8d859d53972570c0878cbcf3d
#
_cell.length_a   1.000
_cell.length_b   1.000
_cell.length_c   1.000
_cell.angle_alpha   90.00
_cell.angle_beta   90.00
_cell.angle_gamma   90.00
#
_symmetry.space_group_name_H-M   'P 1'
#
loop_
_entity.id
_entity.type
_entity.pdbx_description
1 polymer ?
#
loop_
_entity_poly.entity_id
_entity_poly.type
_entity_poly.pdbx_seq_one_letter_code
_entity_poly.pdbx_strand_id
1 'polypeptide(L)'
;GPDMDVPAGDIGVGGREVGYMFGMYKKLTREFTGTFTGKGLEFGGSLIRPEATGFGGLYFVNQMLQAKGIDIKGKTVAISGFGNVAWGAATKATELGAKVITISGPDGYIYDPDGISGEKIDYMLELRSSGNDIVAPYVEQYPNATFVEGKRPWEVKADIALPCATQNELNGEDAQNLIKNDVLCVGEISNMGCTPEAIDLFIEHKTMYAPGKAVNAGGVATSGLEMSQNAMHLSWSAAEVDEKLHAIMHGIHAQCVKYGTEPDGYI
;
A
#
# COMPACT_ATOMS: atom_id res chain seq x y z
N GLY A 1 -19.30 11.70 16.53
CA GLY A 1 -20.20 11.72 15.37
C GLY A 1 -19.59 12.53 14.23
N PRO A 2 -20.21 12.54 13.03
CA PRO A 2 -19.58 13.03 11.79
C PRO A 2 -19.17 14.53 11.84
N ASP A 3 -19.81 15.32 12.68
CA ASP A 3 -19.51 16.76 12.81
C ASP A 3 -18.45 17.06 13.89
N MET A 4 -18.02 16.06 14.63
CA MET A 4 -17.07 16.23 15.74
C MET A 4 -15.79 15.42 15.54
N ASP A 5 -15.93 14.15 15.23
CA ASP A 5 -14.84 13.20 15.16
C ASP A 5 -15.26 11.98 14.35
N VAL A 6 -14.42 11.60 13.37
CA VAL A 6 -14.64 10.42 12.52
C VAL A 6 -13.44 9.48 12.66
N PRO A 7 -13.49 8.55 13.62
CA PRO A 7 -12.41 7.58 13.81
C PRO A 7 -12.23 6.66 12.59
N ALA A 8 -10.99 6.27 12.34
CA ALA A 8 -10.61 5.33 11.29
C ALA A 8 -9.86 4.13 11.88
N GLY A 9 -9.96 2.98 11.21
CA GLY A 9 -9.18 1.80 11.56
C GLY A 9 -7.70 1.97 11.20
N ASP A 10 -6.84 1.31 11.97
CA ASP A 10 -5.40 1.20 11.73
C ASP A 10 -4.99 -0.29 11.82
N ILE A 11 -3.71 -0.59 12.02
CA ILE A 11 -3.17 -1.96 12.05
C ILE A 11 -4.05 -2.89 12.91
N GLY A 12 -4.50 -3.99 12.32
CA GLY A 12 -5.34 -4.99 12.98
C GLY A 12 -6.82 -4.64 13.09
N VAL A 13 -7.24 -3.45 12.62
CA VAL A 13 -8.65 -3.00 12.61
C VAL A 13 -9.17 -2.95 11.19
N GLY A 14 -10.00 -3.91 10.84
CA GLY A 14 -10.65 -4.00 9.52
C GLY A 14 -12.13 -3.67 9.57
N GLY A 15 -12.83 -3.93 8.46
CA GLY A 15 -14.28 -3.68 8.33
C GLY A 15 -15.12 -4.38 9.40
N ARG A 16 -14.70 -5.55 9.88
CA ARG A 16 -15.37 -6.29 10.97
C ARG A 16 -15.34 -5.50 12.27
N GLU A 17 -14.19 -5.01 12.70
CA GLU A 17 -14.00 -4.25 13.94
C GLU A 17 -14.72 -2.90 13.84
N VAL A 18 -14.61 -2.22 12.71
CA VAL A 18 -15.34 -0.98 12.42
C VAL A 18 -16.84 -1.23 12.46
N GLY A 19 -17.31 -2.36 11.92
CA GLY A 19 -18.72 -2.77 11.99
C GLY A 19 -19.22 -2.93 13.42
N TYR A 20 -18.43 -3.52 14.32
CA TYR A 20 -18.79 -3.64 15.74
C TYR A 20 -18.89 -2.27 16.41
N MET A 21 -17.93 -1.36 16.15
CA MET A 21 -17.97 0.00 16.70
C MET A 21 -19.15 0.80 16.15
N PHE A 22 -19.41 0.72 14.86
CA PHE A 22 -20.55 1.38 14.23
C PHE A 22 -21.89 0.86 14.77
N GLY A 23 -22.04 -0.45 14.93
CA GLY A 23 -23.23 -1.07 15.51
C GLY A 23 -23.47 -0.61 16.95
N MET A 24 -22.42 -0.49 17.76
CA MET A 24 -22.53 0.03 19.12
C MET A 24 -22.88 1.52 19.14
N TYR A 25 -22.24 2.34 18.29
CA TYR A 25 -22.58 3.74 18.14
C TYR A 25 -24.06 3.93 17.80
N LYS A 26 -24.56 3.24 16.77
CA LYS A 26 -25.95 3.26 16.35
C LYS A 26 -26.91 2.85 17.50
N LYS A 27 -26.52 1.85 18.29
CA LYS A 27 -27.32 1.39 19.44
C LYS A 27 -27.41 2.45 20.53
N LEU A 28 -26.34 3.17 20.80
CA LEU A 28 -26.27 4.19 21.86
C LEU A 28 -26.94 5.52 21.44
N THR A 29 -26.68 5.97 20.22
CA THR A 29 -27.17 7.28 19.73
C THR A 29 -28.52 7.21 19.05
N ARG A 30 -28.92 6.04 18.55
CA ARG A 30 -30.09 5.79 17.69
C ARG A 30 -30.00 6.53 16.34
N GLU A 31 -28.77 6.78 15.88
CA GLU A 31 -28.48 7.47 14.64
C GLU A 31 -27.78 6.54 13.64
N PHE A 32 -28.07 6.71 12.36
CA PHE A 32 -27.36 6.09 11.26
C PHE A 32 -26.64 7.21 10.49
N THR A 33 -25.45 7.59 10.96
CA THR A 33 -24.69 8.74 10.45
C THR A 33 -23.33 8.29 9.92
N GLY A 34 -22.64 9.17 9.22
CA GLY A 34 -21.32 8.94 8.64
C GLY A 34 -20.16 8.94 9.64
N THR A 35 -20.35 8.37 10.84
CA THR A 35 -19.27 8.16 11.80
C THR A 35 -18.45 6.93 11.43
N PHE A 36 -17.18 6.92 11.74
CA PHE A 36 -16.15 5.97 11.32
C PHE A 36 -15.91 5.93 9.81
N THR A 37 -14.70 5.56 9.40
CA THR A 37 -14.35 5.19 8.03
C THR A 37 -13.82 3.76 7.98
N GLY A 38 -13.89 3.15 6.79
CA GLY A 38 -13.59 1.73 6.62
C GLY A 38 -14.77 0.82 6.99
N LYS A 39 -15.99 1.36 6.97
CA LYS A 39 -17.22 0.59 7.21
C LYS A 39 -17.48 -0.40 6.07
N GLY A 40 -18.24 -1.46 6.37
CA GLY A 40 -18.89 -2.27 5.34
C GLY A 40 -19.87 -1.44 4.50
N LEU A 41 -20.13 -1.88 3.27
CA LEU A 41 -21.00 -1.16 2.33
C LEU A 41 -22.41 -0.98 2.89
N GLU A 42 -22.91 -1.94 3.64
CA GLU A 42 -24.21 -1.93 4.32
C GLU A 42 -24.32 -0.85 5.41
N PHE A 43 -23.19 -0.30 5.85
CA PHE A 43 -23.11 0.79 6.85
C PHE A 43 -22.68 2.12 6.24
N GLY A 44 -22.70 2.25 4.93
CA GLY A 44 -22.29 3.44 4.20
C GLY A 44 -20.77 3.53 3.95
N GLY A 45 -20.09 2.39 3.90
CA GLY A 45 -18.69 2.30 3.52
C GLY A 45 -18.45 2.61 2.03
N SER A 46 -17.20 2.86 1.67
CA SER A 46 -16.78 3.12 0.29
C SER A 46 -16.17 1.88 -0.35
N LEU A 47 -16.43 1.67 -1.64
CA LEU A 47 -15.64 0.78 -2.48
C LEU A 47 -14.19 1.27 -2.56
N ILE A 48 -13.27 0.41 -2.95
CA ILE A 48 -11.81 0.64 -3.05
C ILE A 48 -11.12 0.87 -1.67
N ARG A 49 -11.86 1.00 -0.55
CA ARG A 49 -11.25 1.33 0.75
C ARG A 49 -10.21 0.31 1.24
N PRO A 50 -10.42 -1.03 1.14
CA PRO A 50 -9.41 -2.01 1.58
C PRO A 50 -8.09 -1.90 0.82
N GLU A 51 -8.14 -1.69 -0.49
CA GLU A 51 -6.99 -1.62 -1.39
C GLU A 51 -6.42 -0.22 -1.58
N ALA A 52 -7.11 0.80 -1.09
CA ALA A 52 -6.84 2.21 -1.39
C ALA A 52 -5.41 2.67 -1.07
N THR A 53 -4.83 2.17 0.02
CA THR A 53 -3.45 2.54 0.40
C THR A 53 -2.47 2.00 -0.64
N GLY A 54 -2.61 0.74 -1.03
CA GLY A 54 -1.78 0.12 -2.06
C GLY A 54 -1.97 0.77 -3.44
N PHE A 55 -3.21 1.00 -3.85
CA PHE A 55 -3.54 1.67 -5.12
C PHE A 55 -2.94 3.07 -5.18
N GLY A 56 -3.17 3.87 -4.14
CA GLY A 56 -2.63 5.23 -4.05
C GLY A 56 -1.11 5.26 -4.08
N GLY A 57 -0.45 4.32 -3.37
CA GLY A 57 1.00 4.18 -3.39
C GLY A 57 1.54 3.94 -4.79
N LEU A 58 0.91 3.05 -5.55
CA LEU A 58 1.30 2.78 -6.94
C LEU A 58 1.04 3.97 -7.87
N TYR A 59 -0.04 4.73 -7.69
CA TYR A 59 -0.26 5.97 -8.43
C TYR A 59 0.85 6.99 -8.18
N PHE A 60 1.23 7.17 -6.91
CA PHE A 60 2.33 8.07 -6.55
C PHE A 60 3.67 7.63 -7.15
N VAL A 61 4.04 6.36 -6.97
CA VAL A 61 5.30 5.79 -7.49
C VAL A 61 5.35 5.86 -9.02
N ASN A 62 4.24 5.57 -9.71
CA ASN A 62 4.15 5.71 -11.16
C ASN A 62 4.38 7.16 -11.62
N GLN A 63 3.85 8.16 -10.90
CA GLN A 63 4.12 9.58 -11.17
C GLN A 63 5.60 9.93 -11.00
N MET A 64 6.26 9.40 -9.96
CA MET A 64 7.71 9.60 -9.76
C MET A 64 8.52 9.05 -10.93
N LEU A 65 8.21 7.83 -11.37
CA LEU A 65 8.89 7.20 -12.51
C LEU A 65 8.66 7.98 -13.80
N GLN A 66 7.41 8.37 -14.09
CA GLN A 66 7.04 9.17 -15.26
C GLN A 66 7.75 10.53 -15.28
N ALA A 67 7.92 11.18 -14.13
CA ALA A 67 8.66 12.44 -14.01
C ALA A 67 10.15 12.30 -14.44
N LYS A 68 10.69 11.09 -14.40
CA LYS A 68 12.02 10.75 -14.89
C LYS A 68 12.01 10.07 -16.29
N GLY A 69 10.86 10.02 -16.96
CA GLY A 69 10.70 9.38 -18.27
C GLY A 69 10.77 7.85 -18.23
N ILE A 70 10.53 7.25 -17.08
CA ILE A 70 10.56 5.79 -16.87
C ILE A 70 9.13 5.25 -16.91
N ASP A 71 8.90 4.21 -17.73
CA ASP A 71 7.66 3.46 -17.72
C ASP A 71 7.73 2.35 -16.66
N ILE A 72 6.69 2.24 -15.85
CA ILE A 72 6.55 1.16 -14.85
C ILE A 72 6.32 -0.21 -15.50
N LYS A 73 5.81 -0.23 -16.74
CA LYS A 73 5.51 -1.46 -17.47
C LYS A 73 6.77 -2.31 -17.65
N GLY A 74 6.68 -3.57 -17.27
CA GLY A 74 7.79 -4.53 -17.35
C GLY A 74 8.81 -4.42 -16.23
N LYS A 75 8.66 -3.47 -15.29
CA LYS A 75 9.53 -3.35 -14.12
C LYS A 75 9.21 -4.42 -13.09
N THR A 76 10.24 -4.87 -12.39
CA THR A 76 10.09 -5.80 -11.25
C THR A 76 9.87 -5.03 -9.96
N VAL A 77 8.96 -5.55 -9.13
CA VAL A 77 8.55 -4.91 -7.87
C VAL A 77 8.74 -5.87 -6.70
N ALA A 78 9.56 -5.46 -5.72
CA ALA A 78 9.63 -6.13 -4.43
C ALA A 78 8.66 -5.47 -3.44
N ILE A 79 7.78 -6.27 -2.86
CA ILE A 79 6.78 -5.85 -1.87
C ILE A 79 7.01 -6.63 -0.58
N SER A 80 6.97 -5.95 0.56
CA SER A 80 6.87 -6.60 1.88
C SER A 80 5.42 -6.63 2.36
N GLY A 81 5.13 -7.55 3.28
CA GLY A 81 3.78 -7.77 3.77
C GLY A 81 2.89 -8.58 2.81
N PHE A 82 1.70 -8.95 3.29
CA PHE A 82 0.62 -9.52 2.47
C PHE A 82 -0.77 -9.13 3.04
N GLY A 83 -0.80 -8.02 3.79
CA GLY A 83 -2.04 -7.38 4.24
C GLY A 83 -2.72 -6.57 3.13
N ASN A 84 -3.77 -5.82 3.49
CA ASN A 84 -4.55 -5.01 2.55
C ASN A 84 -3.67 -4.05 1.74
N VAL A 85 -2.65 -3.46 2.36
CA VAL A 85 -1.70 -2.56 1.69
C VAL A 85 -0.90 -3.31 0.63
N ALA A 86 -0.33 -4.46 0.98
CA ALA A 86 0.52 -5.25 0.09
C ALA A 86 -0.25 -5.85 -1.08
N TRP A 87 -1.43 -6.46 -0.84
CA TRP A 87 -2.20 -7.02 -1.95
C TRP A 87 -2.80 -5.93 -2.85
N GLY A 88 -3.22 -4.78 -2.29
CA GLY A 88 -3.63 -3.63 -3.09
C GLY A 88 -2.49 -3.12 -3.97
N ALA A 89 -1.28 -3.00 -3.41
CA ALA A 89 -0.09 -2.63 -4.17
C ALA A 89 0.23 -3.66 -5.27
N ALA A 90 0.16 -4.96 -4.96
CA ALA A 90 0.43 -6.03 -5.93
C ALA A 90 -0.59 -6.03 -7.08
N THR A 91 -1.87 -5.86 -6.78
CA THR A 91 -2.94 -5.76 -7.77
C THR A 91 -2.72 -4.58 -8.71
N LYS A 92 -2.54 -3.37 -8.16
CA LYS A 92 -2.36 -2.17 -8.97
C LYS A 92 -1.04 -2.18 -9.75
N ALA A 93 0.06 -2.69 -9.19
CA ALA A 93 1.33 -2.87 -9.91
C ALA A 93 1.14 -3.76 -11.15
N THR A 94 0.41 -4.87 -10.99
CA THR A 94 0.08 -5.79 -12.08
C THR A 94 -0.80 -5.12 -13.15
N GLU A 95 -1.83 -4.37 -12.75
CA GLU A 95 -2.68 -3.61 -13.67
C GLU A 95 -1.89 -2.58 -14.49
N LEU A 96 -0.89 -1.94 -13.88
CA LEU A 96 0.02 -1.01 -14.56
C LEU A 96 1.09 -1.72 -15.42
N GLY A 97 1.11 -3.05 -15.44
CA GLY A 97 2.01 -3.87 -16.25
C GLY A 97 3.37 -4.14 -15.61
N ALA A 98 3.57 -3.87 -14.34
CA ALA A 98 4.73 -4.28 -13.57
C ALA A 98 4.64 -5.74 -13.12
N LYS A 99 5.75 -6.33 -12.70
CA LYS A 99 5.85 -7.71 -12.25
C LYS A 99 6.22 -7.72 -10.77
N VAL A 100 5.25 -8.08 -9.91
CA VAL A 100 5.50 -8.28 -8.48
C VAL A 100 6.20 -9.60 -8.28
N ILE A 101 7.36 -9.60 -7.63
CA ILE A 101 8.21 -10.80 -7.46
C ILE A 101 8.40 -11.22 -6.01
N THR A 102 7.97 -10.42 -5.04
CA THR A 102 8.03 -10.78 -3.61
C THR A 102 6.78 -10.36 -2.86
N ILE A 103 6.47 -11.09 -1.82
CA ILE A 103 5.59 -10.75 -0.69
C ILE A 103 6.23 -11.27 0.58
N SER A 104 5.87 -10.76 1.75
CA SER A 104 6.42 -11.26 3.01
C SER A 104 5.38 -11.33 4.11
N GLY A 105 5.60 -12.27 5.04
CA GLY A 105 4.85 -12.42 6.27
C GLY A 105 5.76 -12.32 7.50
N PRO A 106 5.22 -12.58 8.69
CA PRO A 106 6.02 -12.63 9.91
C PRO A 106 7.01 -13.80 9.93
N ASP A 107 6.77 -14.84 9.12
CA ASP A 107 7.58 -16.04 8.99
C ASP A 107 8.75 -15.89 8.00
N GLY A 108 8.70 -14.93 7.07
CA GLY A 108 9.73 -14.74 6.05
C GLY A 108 9.18 -14.11 4.78
N TYR A 109 9.85 -14.32 3.65
CA TYR A 109 9.35 -13.82 2.38
C TYR A 109 9.31 -14.89 1.29
N ILE A 110 8.46 -14.66 0.30
CA ILE A 110 8.39 -15.41 -0.95
C ILE A 110 9.10 -14.62 -2.04
N TYR A 111 9.94 -15.31 -2.80
CA TYR A 111 10.44 -14.87 -4.10
C TYR A 111 9.84 -15.75 -5.19
N ASP A 112 9.06 -15.14 -6.07
CA ASP A 112 8.46 -15.82 -7.23
C ASP A 112 8.93 -15.16 -8.53
N PRO A 113 9.86 -15.80 -9.27
CA PRO A 113 10.38 -15.27 -10.53
C PRO A 113 9.33 -15.21 -11.64
N ASP A 114 8.25 -15.99 -11.54
CA ASP A 114 7.14 -15.98 -12.51
C ASP A 114 6.18 -14.80 -12.28
N GLY A 115 6.27 -14.15 -11.11
CA GLY A 115 5.41 -13.06 -10.69
C GLY A 115 4.23 -13.50 -9.84
N ILE A 116 3.77 -12.60 -8.96
CA ILE A 116 2.67 -12.79 -8.02
C ILE A 116 1.50 -11.94 -8.49
N SER A 117 0.53 -12.55 -9.17
CA SER A 117 -0.63 -11.87 -9.74
C SER A 117 -1.83 -12.82 -9.91
N GLY A 118 -3.03 -12.28 -10.09
CA GLY A 118 -4.24 -13.06 -10.34
C GLY A 118 -4.50 -14.10 -9.25
N GLU A 119 -4.65 -15.36 -9.65
CA GLU A 119 -4.95 -16.48 -8.74
C GLU A 119 -3.97 -16.65 -7.59
N LYS A 120 -2.71 -16.20 -7.75
CA LYS A 120 -1.70 -16.24 -6.69
C LYS A 120 -2.01 -15.23 -5.59
N ILE A 121 -2.54 -14.07 -5.94
CA ILE A 121 -3.03 -13.08 -4.98
C ILE A 121 -4.29 -13.61 -4.30
N ASP A 122 -5.22 -14.17 -5.05
CA ASP A 122 -6.47 -14.75 -4.52
C ASP A 122 -6.16 -15.87 -3.51
N TYR A 123 -5.21 -16.75 -3.83
CA TYR A 123 -4.73 -17.79 -2.91
C TYR A 123 -4.21 -17.21 -1.59
N MET A 124 -3.42 -16.13 -1.66
CA MET A 124 -2.88 -15.48 -0.46
C MET A 124 -3.96 -14.78 0.36
N LEU A 125 -4.96 -14.20 -0.28
CA LEU A 125 -6.13 -13.63 0.40
C LEU A 125 -6.96 -14.70 1.10
N GLU A 126 -7.16 -15.86 0.47
CA GLU A 126 -7.86 -17.00 1.07
C GLU A 126 -7.08 -17.55 2.27
N LEU A 127 -5.77 -17.75 2.13
CA LEU A 127 -4.88 -18.20 3.21
C LEU A 127 -5.00 -17.29 4.43
N ARG A 128 -4.96 -15.96 4.21
CA ARG A 128 -5.10 -14.98 5.27
C ARG A 128 -6.49 -14.98 5.89
N SER A 129 -7.56 -15.10 5.09
CA SER A 129 -8.93 -15.13 5.59
C SER A 129 -9.23 -16.34 6.47
N SER A 130 -8.48 -17.43 6.30
CA SER A 130 -8.53 -18.62 7.15
C SER A 130 -7.85 -18.44 8.52
N GLY A 131 -7.29 -17.25 8.81
CA GLY A 131 -6.57 -16.95 10.04
C GLY A 131 -5.11 -17.38 10.04
N ASN A 132 -4.56 -17.67 8.87
CA ASN A 132 -3.17 -18.08 8.72
C ASN A 132 -2.32 -16.90 8.23
N ASP A 133 -1.56 -16.30 9.15
CA ASP A 133 -0.77 -15.09 8.91
C ASP A 133 0.68 -15.39 8.48
N ILE A 134 0.91 -16.52 7.79
CA ILE A 134 2.22 -16.94 7.28
C ILE A 134 2.21 -17.05 5.76
N VAL A 135 3.37 -16.89 5.12
CA VAL A 135 3.50 -16.96 3.66
C VAL A 135 4.12 -18.28 3.16
N ALA A 136 4.74 -19.07 4.05
CA ALA A 136 5.39 -20.32 3.70
C ALA A 136 4.51 -21.30 2.87
N PRO A 137 3.19 -21.47 3.11
CA PRO A 137 2.35 -22.36 2.32
C PRO A 137 2.30 -22.03 0.82
N TYR A 138 2.67 -20.82 0.42
CA TYR A 138 2.69 -20.40 -0.99
C TYR A 138 3.53 -21.34 -1.87
N VAL A 139 4.71 -21.77 -1.40
CA VAL A 139 5.62 -22.62 -2.20
C VAL A 139 5.12 -24.07 -2.35
N GLU A 140 4.18 -24.49 -1.52
CA GLU A 140 3.53 -25.80 -1.69
C GLU A 140 2.61 -25.78 -2.92
N GLN A 141 1.92 -24.65 -3.15
CA GLN A 141 1.04 -24.46 -4.29
C GLN A 141 1.81 -24.03 -5.55
N TYR A 142 2.88 -23.25 -5.40
CA TYR A 142 3.68 -22.68 -6.50
C TYR A 142 5.16 -23.07 -6.37
N PRO A 143 5.56 -24.28 -6.83
CA PRO A 143 6.89 -24.85 -6.58
C PRO A 143 8.07 -24.10 -7.23
N ASN A 144 7.81 -23.21 -8.21
CA ASN A 144 8.85 -22.37 -8.83
C ASN A 144 9.27 -21.21 -7.92
N ALA A 145 8.46 -20.90 -6.91
CA ALA A 145 8.77 -19.88 -5.93
C ALA A 145 9.69 -20.43 -4.84
N THR A 146 10.39 -19.51 -4.18
CA THR A 146 11.27 -19.84 -3.05
C THR A 146 10.78 -19.14 -1.79
N PHE A 147 10.71 -19.86 -0.68
CA PHE A 147 10.48 -19.27 0.64
C PHE A 147 11.81 -19.09 1.36
N VAL A 148 12.01 -17.91 1.96
CA VAL A 148 13.20 -17.57 2.76
C VAL A 148 12.73 -17.22 4.16
N GLU A 149 12.99 -18.11 5.10
CA GLU A 149 12.55 -18.01 6.48
C GLU A 149 13.24 -16.86 7.23
N GLY A 150 12.49 -16.13 8.04
CA GLY A 150 12.97 -15.12 8.99
C GLY A 150 13.60 -13.87 8.36
N LYS A 151 13.56 -13.73 7.04
CA LYS A 151 14.12 -12.58 6.34
C LYS A 151 13.04 -11.72 5.67
N ARG A 152 13.43 -10.48 5.28
CA ARG A 152 12.66 -9.55 4.46
C ARG A 152 13.20 -9.53 3.04
N PRO A 153 12.42 -9.09 2.03
CA PRO A 153 12.74 -9.29 0.63
C PRO A 153 13.80 -8.32 0.05
N TRP A 154 14.46 -7.52 0.88
CA TRP A 154 15.28 -6.40 0.42
C TRP A 154 16.65 -6.79 -0.15
N GLU A 155 17.04 -8.07 -0.06
CA GLU A 155 18.21 -8.63 -0.76
C GLU A 155 17.88 -9.06 -2.21
N VAL A 156 16.57 -9.14 -2.58
CA VAL A 156 16.15 -9.54 -3.93
C VAL A 156 16.34 -8.37 -4.90
N LYS A 157 16.93 -8.66 -6.06
CA LYS A 157 17.09 -7.65 -7.10
C LYS A 157 15.73 -7.31 -7.71
N ALA A 158 15.31 -6.06 -7.56
CA ALA A 158 14.08 -5.50 -8.13
C ALA A 158 14.31 -4.06 -8.58
N ASP A 159 13.54 -3.61 -9.56
CA ASP A 159 13.56 -2.22 -10.02
C ASP A 159 12.91 -1.27 -9.01
N ILE A 160 11.88 -1.73 -8.32
CA ILE A 160 11.07 -0.92 -7.39
C ILE A 160 10.93 -1.68 -6.06
N ALA A 161 11.14 -0.99 -4.95
CA ALA A 161 10.94 -1.55 -3.60
C ALA A 161 9.82 -0.80 -2.87
N LEU A 162 8.83 -1.54 -2.38
CA LEU A 162 7.64 -1.02 -1.74
C LEU A 162 7.46 -1.64 -0.33
N PRO A 163 7.96 -0.98 0.72
CA PRO A 163 7.62 -1.36 2.09
C PRO A 163 6.10 -1.23 2.32
N CYS A 164 5.42 -2.35 2.62
CA CYS A 164 3.97 -2.44 2.78
C CYS A 164 3.54 -3.12 4.08
N ALA A 165 4.47 -3.38 5.00
CA ALA A 165 4.19 -4.10 6.24
C ALA A 165 4.19 -3.19 7.47
N THR A 166 5.34 -3.00 8.13
CA THR A 166 5.43 -2.34 9.43
C THR A 166 6.44 -1.20 9.44
N GLN A 167 6.43 -0.42 10.54
CA GLN A 167 7.43 0.63 10.75
C GLN A 167 8.84 0.06 10.84
N ASN A 168 9.82 0.81 10.30
CA ASN A 168 11.24 0.51 10.38
C ASN A 168 11.63 -0.89 9.89
N GLU A 169 10.86 -1.43 8.95
CA GLU A 169 11.13 -2.76 8.38
C GLU A 169 12.30 -2.80 7.42
N LEU A 170 12.67 -1.66 6.84
CA LEU A 170 13.80 -1.51 5.92
C LEU A 170 14.88 -0.68 6.61
N ASN A 171 15.97 -1.32 7.00
CA ASN A 171 17.09 -0.71 7.73
C ASN A 171 18.25 -0.30 6.80
N GLY A 172 19.36 0.21 7.36
CA GLY A 172 20.52 0.65 6.60
C GLY A 172 21.19 -0.47 5.78
N GLU A 173 21.25 -1.71 6.28
CA GLU A 173 21.80 -2.85 5.54
C GLU A 173 20.90 -3.21 4.36
N ASP A 174 19.59 -3.20 4.56
CA ASP A 174 18.60 -3.42 3.51
C ASP A 174 18.69 -2.36 2.41
N ALA A 175 18.87 -1.08 2.80
CA ALA A 175 19.04 0.02 1.87
C ALA A 175 20.31 -0.15 1.03
N GLN A 176 21.43 -0.56 1.64
CA GLN A 176 22.67 -0.86 0.92
C GLN A 176 22.49 -2.00 -0.09
N ASN A 177 21.72 -3.06 0.28
CA ASN A 177 21.42 -4.16 -0.64
C ASN A 177 20.60 -3.69 -1.84
N LEU A 178 19.56 -2.88 -1.62
CA LEU A 178 18.75 -2.31 -2.68
C LEU A 178 19.55 -1.39 -3.61
N ILE A 179 20.40 -0.52 -3.06
CA ILE A 179 21.29 0.37 -3.83
C ILE A 179 22.27 -0.46 -4.66
N LYS A 180 22.91 -1.46 -4.07
CA LYS A 180 23.82 -2.38 -4.77
C LYS A 180 23.14 -3.14 -5.91
N ASN A 181 21.87 -3.41 -5.78
CA ASN A 181 21.04 -4.07 -6.79
C ASN A 181 20.46 -3.10 -7.84
N ASP A 182 20.89 -1.82 -7.85
CA ASP A 182 20.46 -0.77 -8.77
C ASP A 182 18.94 -0.48 -8.69
N VAL A 183 18.35 -0.47 -7.48
CA VAL A 183 16.94 -0.11 -7.32
C VAL A 183 16.69 1.30 -7.85
N LEU A 184 15.65 1.47 -8.66
CA LEU A 184 15.29 2.76 -9.26
C LEU A 184 14.53 3.64 -8.27
N CYS A 185 13.61 3.02 -7.52
CA CYS A 185 12.66 3.73 -6.69
C CYS A 185 12.33 2.94 -5.42
N VAL A 186 12.26 3.66 -4.30
CA VAL A 186 11.72 3.17 -3.02
C VAL A 186 10.55 4.04 -2.62
N GLY A 187 9.37 3.45 -2.49
CA GLY A 187 8.14 4.14 -2.07
C GLY A 187 7.54 3.51 -0.82
N GLU A 188 7.54 4.24 0.29
CA GLU A 188 6.95 3.74 1.54
C GLU A 188 5.41 3.73 1.45
N ILE A 189 4.81 2.57 1.21
CA ILE A 189 3.34 2.44 1.28
C ILE A 189 2.89 2.14 2.71
N SER A 190 3.77 1.61 3.56
CA SER A 190 3.55 1.52 5.01
C SER A 190 3.86 2.84 5.74
N ASN A 191 3.45 2.94 6.99
CA ASN A 191 3.81 4.07 7.85
C ASN A 191 5.27 3.95 8.29
N MET A 192 6.14 4.90 7.89
CA MET A 192 7.56 4.91 8.27
C MET A 192 8.25 3.57 8.02
N GLY A 193 8.14 3.02 6.79
CA GLY A 193 8.72 1.71 6.44
C GLY A 193 10.24 1.65 6.54
N CYS A 194 10.93 2.76 6.26
CA CYS A 194 12.38 2.87 6.31
C CYS A 194 12.86 3.48 7.64
N THR A 195 14.01 3.02 8.11
CA THR A 195 14.70 3.69 9.22
C THR A 195 15.34 5.00 8.74
N PRO A 196 15.61 5.98 9.63
CA PRO A 196 16.32 7.21 9.25
C PRO A 196 17.64 6.95 8.51
N GLU A 197 18.42 5.96 8.96
CA GLU A 197 19.66 5.55 8.32
C GLU A 197 19.44 5.10 6.87
N ALA A 198 18.39 4.32 6.61
CA ALA A 198 18.06 3.88 5.25
C ALA A 198 17.67 5.06 4.36
N ILE A 199 16.90 6.01 4.90
CA ILE A 199 16.50 7.22 4.18
C ILE A 199 17.72 8.05 3.80
N ASP A 200 18.66 8.30 4.74
CA ASP A 200 19.88 9.04 4.50
C ASP A 200 20.72 8.40 3.38
N LEU A 201 20.82 7.06 3.37
CA LEU A 201 21.52 6.33 2.30
C LEU A 201 20.85 6.50 0.93
N PHE A 202 19.51 6.44 0.84
CA PHE A 202 18.80 6.67 -0.43
C PHE A 202 19.01 8.10 -0.94
N ILE A 203 18.96 9.10 -0.07
CA ILE A 203 19.22 10.50 -0.43
C ILE A 203 20.66 10.69 -0.90
N GLU A 204 21.64 10.17 -0.17
CA GLU A 204 23.08 10.28 -0.51
C GLU A 204 23.37 9.67 -1.89
N HIS A 205 22.79 8.50 -2.19
CA HIS A 205 22.95 7.80 -3.46
C HIS A 205 22.03 8.29 -4.57
N LYS A 206 21.19 9.31 -4.30
CA LYS A 206 20.19 9.84 -5.25
C LYS A 206 19.25 8.77 -5.81
N THR A 207 18.94 7.76 -5.02
CA THR A 207 17.87 6.82 -5.30
C THR A 207 16.53 7.54 -5.17
N MET A 208 15.60 7.37 -6.12
CA MET A 208 14.27 7.94 -5.97
C MET A 208 13.60 7.37 -4.72
N TYR A 209 13.34 8.22 -3.75
CA TYR A 209 12.72 7.84 -2.49
C TYR A 209 11.50 8.71 -2.22
N ALA A 210 10.44 8.12 -1.69
CA ALA A 210 9.26 8.86 -1.27
C ALA A 210 8.75 8.39 0.10
N PRO A 211 8.54 9.35 1.03
CA PRO A 211 8.15 9.06 2.40
C PRO A 211 6.70 8.59 2.53
N GLY A 212 6.44 7.74 3.53
CA GLY A 212 5.14 7.15 3.79
C GLY A 212 4.00 8.16 3.87
N LYS A 213 4.20 9.29 4.55
CA LYS A 213 3.16 10.34 4.69
C LYS A 213 2.65 10.94 3.36
N ALA A 214 3.37 10.74 2.26
CA ALA A 214 2.91 11.13 0.92
C ALA A 214 2.40 9.89 0.15
N VAL A 215 3.19 8.81 0.15
CA VAL A 215 2.92 7.61 -0.66
C VAL A 215 1.73 6.82 -0.13
N ASN A 216 1.58 6.71 1.19
CA ASN A 216 0.48 5.94 1.80
C ASN A 216 -0.85 6.71 1.91
N ALA A 217 -0.91 7.93 1.43
CA ALA A 217 -2.09 8.79 1.57
C ALA A 217 -3.37 8.25 0.91
N GLY A 218 -3.28 7.21 0.09
CA GLY A 218 -4.44 6.60 -0.57
C GLY A 218 -5.53 6.14 0.40
N GLY A 219 -5.14 5.56 1.53
CA GLY A 219 -6.08 5.12 2.56
C GLY A 219 -6.88 6.28 3.16
N VAL A 220 -6.21 7.33 3.61
CA VAL A 220 -6.86 8.51 4.19
C VAL A 220 -7.63 9.30 3.13
N ALA A 221 -7.15 9.37 1.89
CA ALA A 221 -7.88 9.98 0.79
C ALA A 221 -9.23 9.30 0.57
N THR A 222 -9.26 7.97 0.49
CA THR A 222 -10.50 7.21 0.32
C THR A 222 -11.40 7.29 1.56
N SER A 223 -10.84 7.41 2.77
CA SER A 223 -11.61 7.73 3.96
C SER A 223 -12.34 9.09 3.82
N GLY A 224 -11.67 10.12 3.29
CA GLY A 224 -12.29 11.41 2.98
C GLY A 224 -13.38 11.30 1.91
N LEU A 225 -13.18 10.46 0.90
CA LEU A 225 -14.20 10.15 -0.11
C LEU A 225 -15.41 9.42 0.50
N GLU A 226 -15.19 8.49 1.44
CA GLU A 226 -16.26 7.82 2.18
C GLU A 226 -17.08 8.83 3.00
N MET A 227 -16.41 9.74 3.72
CA MET A 227 -17.08 10.82 4.44
C MET A 227 -17.91 11.70 3.50
N SER A 228 -17.40 12.03 2.32
CA SER A 228 -18.13 12.81 1.30
C SER A 228 -19.37 12.07 0.80
N GLN A 229 -19.27 10.77 0.52
CA GLN A 229 -20.40 9.93 0.12
C GLN A 229 -21.47 9.89 1.24
N ASN A 230 -21.04 9.75 2.50
CA ASN A 230 -21.94 9.74 3.64
C ASN A 230 -22.67 11.08 3.81
N ALA A 231 -21.98 12.22 3.68
CA ALA A 231 -22.58 13.54 3.80
C ALA A 231 -23.60 13.83 2.68
N MET A 232 -23.37 13.29 1.48
CA MET A 232 -24.30 13.44 0.35
C MET A 232 -25.40 12.38 0.33
N HIS A 233 -25.34 11.36 1.20
CA HIS A 233 -26.20 10.17 1.17
C HIS A 233 -26.20 9.44 -0.18
N LEU A 234 -25.02 9.38 -0.81
CA LEU A 234 -24.79 8.71 -2.09
C LEU A 234 -23.68 7.65 -1.95
N SER A 235 -23.70 6.69 -2.87
CA SER A 235 -22.61 5.73 -3.06
C SER A 235 -22.06 5.87 -4.47
N TRP A 236 -20.74 5.94 -4.58
CA TRP A 236 -20.04 5.96 -5.85
C TRP A 236 -19.65 4.53 -6.27
N SER A 237 -19.57 4.31 -7.57
CA SER A 237 -19.00 3.09 -8.13
C SER A 237 -17.49 2.99 -7.84
N ALA A 238 -16.94 1.78 -7.94
CA ALA A 238 -15.50 1.58 -7.78
C ALA A 238 -14.67 2.44 -8.75
N ALA A 239 -15.14 2.60 -9.99
CA ALA A 239 -14.48 3.43 -10.99
C ALA A 239 -14.46 4.92 -10.59
N GLU A 240 -15.57 5.46 -10.08
CA GLU A 240 -15.63 6.85 -9.60
C GLU A 240 -14.73 7.10 -8.41
N VAL A 241 -14.65 6.15 -7.47
CA VAL A 241 -13.74 6.25 -6.31
C VAL A 241 -12.29 6.18 -6.77
N ASP A 242 -11.94 5.24 -7.66
CA ASP A 242 -10.58 5.05 -8.16
C ASP A 242 -10.10 6.27 -8.97
N GLU A 243 -10.94 6.85 -9.82
CA GLU A 243 -10.63 8.09 -10.54
C GLU A 243 -10.30 9.25 -9.60
N LYS A 244 -11.12 9.43 -8.55
CA LYS A 244 -10.90 10.47 -7.54
C LYS A 244 -9.62 10.20 -6.72
N LEU A 245 -9.38 8.95 -6.34
CA LEU A 245 -8.15 8.54 -5.65
C LEU A 245 -6.92 8.84 -6.51
N HIS A 246 -6.96 8.47 -7.79
CA HIS A 246 -5.87 8.76 -8.73
C HIS A 246 -5.59 10.26 -8.83
N ALA A 247 -6.65 11.08 -8.97
CA ALA A 247 -6.51 12.55 -9.03
C ALA A 247 -5.91 13.13 -7.74
N ILE A 248 -6.32 12.64 -6.56
CA ILE A 248 -5.78 13.07 -5.26
C ILE A 248 -4.29 12.72 -5.17
N MET A 249 -3.90 11.49 -5.50
CA MET A 249 -2.50 11.06 -5.41
C MET A 249 -1.60 11.80 -6.40
N HIS A 250 -2.10 12.09 -7.61
CA HIS A 250 -1.42 12.97 -8.56
C HIS A 250 -1.21 14.37 -7.99
N GLY A 251 -2.25 14.94 -7.34
CA GLY A 251 -2.17 16.23 -6.68
C GLY A 251 -1.14 16.26 -5.54
N ILE A 252 -1.08 15.19 -4.74
CA ILE A 252 -0.08 15.05 -3.66
C ILE A 252 1.34 15.02 -4.24
N HIS A 253 1.59 14.21 -5.27
CA HIS A 253 2.89 14.18 -5.95
C HIS A 253 3.27 15.56 -6.51
N ALA A 254 2.34 16.25 -7.17
CA ALA A 254 2.56 17.60 -7.70
C ALA A 254 2.92 18.62 -6.60
N GLN A 255 2.32 18.52 -5.41
CA GLN A 255 2.69 19.36 -4.26
C GLN A 255 4.10 19.02 -3.76
N CYS A 256 4.46 17.73 -3.66
CA CYS A 256 5.82 17.33 -3.30
C CYS A 256 6.85 17.93 -4.25
N VAL A 257 6.64 17.81 -5.56
CA VAL A 257 7.55 18.39 -6.56
C VAL A 257 7.61 19.92 -6.47
N LYS A 258 6.46 20.58 -6.27
CA LYS A 258 6.37 22.05 -6.17
C LYS A 258 7.16 22.62 -5.00
N TYR A 259 7.15 21.94 -3.86
CA TYR A 259 7.78 22.39 -2.62
C TYR A 259 9.12 21.70 -2.34
N GLY A 260 9.55 20.78 -3.19
CA GLY A 260 10.89 20.22 -3.16
C GLY A 260 11.94 21.28 -3.44
N THR A 261 13.08 21.19 -2.78
CA THR A 261 14.10 22.23 -2.77
C THR A 261 15.29 21.95 -3.68
N GLU A 262 15.46 20.70 -4.12
CA GLU A 262 16.60 20.30 -4.93
C GLU A 262 16.38 20.59 -6.43
N PRO A 263 17.37 21.20 -7.11
CA PRO A 263 17.24 21.57 -8.53
C PRO A 263 17.04 20.39 -9.49
N ASP A 264 17.48 19.19 -9.09
CA ASP A 264 17.37 17.97 -9.88
C ASP A 264 16.04 17.23 -9.72
N GLY A 265 15.11 17.81 -8.93
CA GLY A 265 13.81 17.25 -8.66
C GLY A 265 13.82 16.08 -7.65
N TYR A 266 14.88 15.92 -6.89
CA TYR A 266 14.88 15.13 -5.66
C TYR A 266 14.40 15.99 -4.49
N ILE A 267 13.54 15.41 -3.68
CA ILE A 267 12.86 16.11 -2.59
C ILE A 267 13.43 15.65 -1.26
#